data_ebbeca442b9297395089f26880a904a2
#
_entry.id   ebbeca442b9297395089f26880a904a2
#
_cell.length_a   1.000
_cell.length_b   1.000
_cell.length_c   1.000
_cell.angle_alpha   90.00
_cell.angle_beta   90.00
_cell.angle_gamma   90.00
#
_symmetry.space_group_name_H-M   'P 1'
#
loop_
_entity.id
_entity.type
_entity.pdbx_description
1 polymer ?
#
loop_
_entity_poly.entity_id
_entity_poly.type
_entity_poly.pdbx_seq_one_letter_code
_entity_poly.pdbx_strand_id
1 'polypeptide(L)'
;MTNDTRCTVVALQETKLAAIQSADVSEVLGARFSNQFAFLPAQEIRGGILFAVADDFYSITSVQLHAHSLTTQVEAKQCLSHWWITMVYGPQSVQDKVQFLAELRTIKQVVGNRWVLLGDFNIILDAADKSNDNLNRRLMSEFRNTINYLELKEISLTGRKFTWSNDTTQTRIDRAFCTVDWKMVLPNSVLHALSSSVSDHSPLLLMGTSVLNTFKGFRFESFWPSIPRFQEVVQHAWDDQVNFFNPFLRLHIKFTRTAKALRKWAKKTIGNNKLLLCAARQLVTILDV
;
A
#
# COMPACT_ATOMS: atom_id res chain seq x y z
N MET A 1 -8.73 5.55 -2.61
CA MET A 1 -7.41 5.01 -3.05
C MET A 1 -7.29 3.50 -2.83
N THR A 2 -7.51 2.98 -1.64
CA THR A 2 -7.42 1.54 -1.32
C THR A 2 -8.39 0.67 -2.14
N ASN A 3 -9.60 1.14 -2.39
CA ASN A 3 -10.61 0.41 -3.17
C ASN A 3 -10.29 0.34 -4.67
N ASP A 4 -9.65 1.36 -5.23
CA ASP A 4 -9.32 1.42 -6.65
C ASP A 4 -8.12 0.55 -7.03
N THR A 5 -7.14 0.42 -6.12
CA THR A 5 -5.89 -0.32 -6.36
C THR A 5 -5.95 -1.76 -5.90
N ARG A 6 -7.04 -2.20 -5.24
CA ARG A 6 -7.15 -3.51 -4.58
C ARG A 6 -5.99 -3.78 -3.62
N CYS A 7 -5.50 -2.72 -2.97
CA CYS A 7 -4.45 -2.85 -1.96
C CYS A 7 -4.87 -3.83 -0.87
N THR A 8 -3.94 -4.68 -0.49
CA THR A 8 -4.12 -5.64 0.62
C THR A 8 -3.21 -5.31 1.81
N VAL A 9 -2.27 -4.41 1.60
CA VAL A 9 -1.37 -3.86 2.62
C VAL A 9 -1.33 -2.35 2.42
N VAL A 10 -1.46 -1.59 3.49
CA VAL A 10 -1.46 -0.12 3.49
C VAL A 10 -0.49 0.38 4.54
N ALA A 11 0.36 1.34 4.17
CA ALA A 11 1.21 2.09 5.07
C ALA A 11 0.94 3.58 4.87
N LEU A 12 0.57 4.28 5.93
CA LEU A 12 0.40 5.72 5.95
C LEU A 12 1.46 6.33 6.86
N GLN A 13 2.06 7.40 6.40
CA GLN A 13 3.03 8.20 7.12
C GLN A 13 2.43 9.56 7.47
N GLU A 14 3.03 10.27 8.39
CA GLU A 14 2.53 11.56 8.87
C GLU A 14 1.07 11.52 9.34
N THR A 15 0.69 10.47 10.06
CA THR A 15 -0.68 10.38 10.58
C THR A 15 -1.02 11.50 11.56
N LYS A 16 0.00 12.07 12.22
CA LYS A 16 -0.13 13.15 13.22
C LYS A 16 -1.05 12.78 14.38
N LEU A 17 -1.30 11.50 14.60
CA LEU A 17 -2.18 10.95 15.64
C LEU A 17 -1.35 10.29 16.74
N ALA A 18 -1.65 10.63 17.99
CA ALA A 18 -1.04 10.01 19.17
C ALA A 18 -1.62 8.62 19.48
N ALA A 19 -2.86 8.36 19.06
CA ALA A 19 -3.52 7.07 19.18
C ALA A 19 -4.39 6.81 17.95
N ILE A 20 -4.50 5.55 17.56
CA ILE A 20 -5.32 5.09 16.43
C ILE A 20 -6.12 3.88 16.92
N GLN A 21 -7.44 3.93 16.72
CA GLN A 21 -8.35 2.85 17.09
C GLN A 21 -8.87 2.11 15.85
N SER A 22 -9.44 0.93 16.06
CA SER A 22 -10.05 0.11 15.00
C SER A 22 -11.14 0.86 14.22
N ALA A 23 -11.89 1.74 14.90
CA ALA A 23 -12.90 2.60 14.26
C ALA A 23 -12.28 3.57 13.25
N ASP A 24 -11.16 4.22 13.61
CA ASP A 24 -10.45 5.15 12.73
C ASP A 24 -9.93 4.44 11.48
N VAL A 25 -9.35 3.25 11.67
CA VAL A 25 -8.86 2.42 10.56
C VAL A 25 -10.01 1.98 9.66
N SER A 26 -11.16 1.61 10.25
CA SER A 26 -12.35 1.22 9.49
C SER A 26 -12.91 2.38 8.66
N GLU A 27 -12.92 3.58 9.21
CA GLU A 27 -13.40 4.79 8.53
C GLU A 27 -12.50 5.16 7.34
N VAL A 28 -11.17 5.17 7.54
CA VAL A 28 -10.21 5.64 6.53
C VAL A 28 -9.90 4.57 5.48
N LEU A 29 -9.69 3.32 5.88
CA LEU A 29 -9.21 2.25 5.03
C LEU A 29 -10.28 1.21 4.67
N GLY A 30 -11.37 1.16 5.44
CA GLY A 30 -12.43 0.16 5.33
C GLY A 30 -12.31 -0.97 6.35
N ALA A 31 -13.45 -1.60 6.66
CA ALA A 31 -13.58 -2.60 7.72
C ALA A 31 -12.61 -3.80 7.61
N ARG A 32 -12.18 -4.15 6.39
CA ARG A 32 -11.24 -5.26 6.16
C ARG A 32 -9.83 -5.03 6.72
N PHE A 33 -9.50 -3.80 7.11
CA PHE A 33 -8.20 -3.43 7.68
C PHE A 33 -8.25 -3.21 9.19
N SER A 34 -9.44 -3.11 9.77
CA SER A 34 -9.65 -2.66 11.15
C SER A 34 -9.21 -3.66 12.23
N ASN A 35 -9.02 -4.95 11.87
CA ASN A 35 -8.62 -6.00 12.81
C ASN A 35 -7.12 -6.29 12.80
N GLN A 36 -6.42 -5.90 11.73
CA GLN A 36 -5.02 -6.22 11.51
C GLN A 36 -4.24 -4.95 11.18
N PHE A 37 -3.91 -4.19 12.23
CA PHE A 37 -3.13 -2.96 12.09
C PHE A 37 -2.15 -2.77 13.26
N ALA A 38 -1.11 -1.98 13.01
CA ALA A 38 -0.17 -1.49 14.00
C ALA A 38 0.15 -0.02 13.70
N PHE A 39 0.51 0.75 14.71
CA PHE A 39 0.87 2.14 14.49
C PHE A 39 2.05 2.56 15.38
N LEU A 40 2.84 3.49 14.87
CA LEU A 40 3.81 4.27 15.63
C LEU A 40 3.14 5.61 15.95
N PRO A 41 2.97 5.96 17.23
CA PRO A 41 2.35 7.23 17.62
C PRO A 41 3.13 8.44 17.08
N ALA A 42 2.41 9.50 16.71
CA ALA A 42 3.04 10.78 16.46
C ALA A 42 3.58 11.38 17.77
N GLN A 43 4.71 12.08 17.66
CA GLN A 43 5.25 12.90 18.76
C GLN A 43 4.72 14.32 18.59
N GLU A 44 3.82 14.74 19.50
CA GLU A 44 3.04 15.98 19.38
C GLU A 44 2.25 16.03 18.06
N ILE A 45 2.63 16.94 17.15
CA ILE A 45 1.99 17.13 15.83
C ILE A 45 2.84 16.59 14.67
N ARG A 46 3.92 15.84 14.96
CA ARG A 46 4.88 15.36 13.95
C ARG A 46 4.95 13.86 13.88
N GLY A 47 5.14 13.35 12.69
CA GLY A 47 5.35 11.93 12.44
C GLY A 47 4.08 11.09 12.54
N GLY A 48 4.27 9.88 13.05
CA GLY A 48 3.24 8.84 13.10
C GLY A 48 3.20 7.97 11.85
N ILE A 49 3.10 6.65 12.05
CA ILE A 49 2.98 5.65 10.98
C ILE A 49 1.78 4.77 11.33
N LEU A 50 0.91 4.53 10.36
CA LEU A 50 -0.12 3.49 10.42
C LEU A 50 0.20 2.42 9.40
N PHE A 51 0.26 1.18 9.84
CA PHE A 51 0.35 0.00 8.99
C PHE A 51 -0.88 -0.87 9.18
N ALA A 52 -1.50 -1.30 8.09
CA ALA A 52 -2.67 -2.17 8.15
C ALA A 52 -2.65 -3.19 7.00
N VAL A 53 -3.12 -4.39 7.28
CA VAL A 53 -3.28 -5.45 6.29
C VAL A 53 -4.72 -5.90 6.19
N ALA A 54 -5.12 -6.32 5.01
CA ALA A 54 -6.46 -6.85 4.79
C ALA A 54 -6.60 -8.22 5.46
N ASP A 55 -7.49 -8.30 6.45
CA ASP A 55 -7.72 -9.46 7.31
C ASP A 55 -8.12 -10.74 6.56
N ASP A 56 -8.74 -10.60 5.39
CA ASP A 56 -9.05 -11.73 4.51
C ASP A 56 -7.81 -12.40 3.87
N PHE A 57 -6.64 -11.73 3.88
CA PHE A 57 -5.42 -12.23 3.25
C PHE A 57 -4.26 -12.44 4.23
N TYR A 58 -4.14 -11.59 5.23
CA TYR A 58 -2.95 -11.53 6.08
C TYR A 58 -3.28 -11.40 7.56
N SER A 59 -2.31 -11.79 8.40
CA SER A 59 -2.26 -11.50 9.83
C SER A 59 -0.92 -10.86 10.20
N ILE A 60 -0.94 -9.96 11.18
CA ILE A 60 0.26 -9.38 11.79
C ILE A 60 0.62 -10.26 12.99
N THR A 61 1.82 -10.86 12.98
CA THR A 61 2.27 -11.81 14.01
C THR A 61 3.29 -11.21 14.97
N SER A 62 3.96 -10.11 14.57
CA SER A 62 4.92 -9.40 15.41
C SER A 62 4.94 -7.92 15.07
N VAL A 63 5.14 -7.07 16.08
CA VAL A 63 5.24 -5.61 15.94
C VAL A 63 6.41 -5.12 16.77
N GLN A 64 7.28 -4.31 16.15
CA GLN A 64 8.39 -3.63 16.82
C GLN A 64 8.35 -2.14 16.45
N LEU A 65 8.37 -1.29 17.46
CA LEU A 65 8.35 0.16 17.32
C LEU A 65 9.74 0.72 17.63
N HIS A 66 10.21 1.60 16.78
CA HIS A 66 11.45 2.34 16.94
C HIS A 66 11.17 3.85 16.85
N ALA A 67 12.21 4.67 16.91
CA ALA A 67 12.02 6.13 16.89
C ALA A 67 11.45 6.63 15.57
N HIS A 68 11.87 6.05 14.45
CA HIS A 68 11.51 6.49 13.09
C HIS A 68 10.96 5.38 12.21
N SER A 69 10.70 4.21 12.77
CA SER A 69 10.22 3.06 11.99
C SER A 69 9.28 2.17 12.78
N LEU A 70 8.43 1.49 12.04
CA LEU A 70 7.54 0.44 12.53
C LEU A 70 7.83 -0.82 11.71
N THR A 71 8.26 -1.88 12.40
CA THR A 71 8.58 -3.16 11.80
C THR A 71 7.56 -4.20 12.20
N THR A 72 7.01 -4.90 11.21
CA THR A 72 6.01 -5.95 11.44
C THR A 72 6.40 -7.23 10.73
N GLN A 73 6.04 -8.37 11.32
CA GLN A 73 6.00 -9.64 10.62
C GLN A 73 4.59 -9.90 10.14
N VAL A 74 4.44 -10.18 8.87
CA VAL A 74 3.16 -10.45 8.21
C VAL A 74 3.14 -11.89 7.72
N GLU A 75 2.05 -12.59 7.98
CA GLU A 75 1.80 -13.96 7.53
C GLU A 75 0.63 -13.99 6.54
N ALA A 76 0.84 -14.66 5.40
CA ALA A 76 -0.22 -14.90 4.42
C ALA A 76 -1.08 -16.10 4.84
N LYS A 77 -2.37 -15.88 5.09
CA LYS A 77 -3.31 -16.92 5.56
C LYS A 77 -3.48 -18.11 4.60
N GLN A 78 -3.26 -17.89 3.30
CA GLN A 78 -3.46 -18.93 2.28
C GLN A 78 -2.30 -19.91 2.12
N CYS A 79 -1.08 -19.51 2.45
CA CYS A 79 0.13 -20.31 2.21
C CYS A 79 1.10 -20.35 3.39
N LEU A 80 0.71 -19.81 4.55
CA LEU A 80 1.52 -19.73 5.78
C LEU A 80 2.94 -19.14 5.52
N SER A 81 3.08 -18.39 4.45
CA SER A 81 4.33 -17.69 4.13
C SER A 81 4.38 -16.39 4.91
N HIS A 82 5.50 -16.14 5.56
CA HIS A 82 5.72 -14.93 6.34
C HIS A 82 6.88 -14.12 5.78
N TRP A 83 6.83 -12.81 5.99
CA TRP A 83 7.90 -11.87 5.66
C TRP A 83 7.85 -10.67 6.61
N TRP A 84 8.95 -9.95 6.66
CA TRP A 84 9.08 -8.73 7.44
C TRP A 84 8.86 -7.49 6.58
N ILE A 85 8.15 -6.52 7.14
CA ILE A 85 7.94 -5.22 6.55
C ILE A 85 8.36 -4.16 7.57
N THR A 86 9.24 -3.27 7.16
CA THR A 86 9.58 -2.07 7.93
C THR A 86 9.12 -0.84 7.17
N MET A 87 8.25 -0.05 7.79
CA MET A 87 7.85 1.26 7.33
C MET A 87 8.70 2.30 8.04
N VAL A 88 9.23 3.27 7.27
CA VAL A 88 10.06 4.34 7.80
C VAL A 88 9.45 5.70 7.53
N TYR A 89 9.61 6.60 8.50
CA TYR A 89 9.43 8.02 8.33
C TYR A 89 10.69 8.72 8.88
N GLY A 90 11.64 8.97 7.98
CA GLY A 90 12.97 9.50 8.29
C GLY A 90 12.91 10.91 8.87
N PRO A 91 13.79 11.24 9.81
CA PRO A 91 13.84 12.55 10.43
C PRO A 91 14.34 13.63 9.47
N GLN A 92 14.04 14.90 9.80
CA GLN A 92 14.46 16.06 9.02
C GLN A 92 15.90 16.50 9.36
N SER A 93 16.28 16.48 10.65
CA SER A 93 17.59 16.96 11.09
C SER A 93 18.73 16.01 10.67
N VAL A 94 19.89 16.57 10.35
CA VAL A 94 21.07 15.76 9.95
C VAL A 94 21.55 14.86 11.09
N GLN A 95 21.46 15.30 12.34
CA GLN A 95 21.88 14.52 13.50
C GLN A 95 21.00 13.31 13.69
N ASP A 96 19.69 13.48 13.63
CA ASP A 96 18.72 12.38 13.78
C ASP A 96 18.78 11.41 12.60
N LYS A 97 19.14 11.89 11.40
CA LYS A 97 19.37 11.02 10.22
C LYS A 97 20.48 9.99 10.46
N VAL A 98 21.53 10.36 11.15
CA VAL A 98 22.61 9.43 11.51
C VAL A 98 22.12 8.37 12.49
N GLN A 99 21.33 8.76 13.49
CA GLN A 99 20.72 7.84 14.45
C GLN A 99 19.70 6.92 13.75
N PHE A 100 18.90 7.46 12.84
CA PHE A 100 17.96 6.69 12.02
C PHE A 100 18.68 5.60 11.18
N LEU A 101 19.82 5.91 10.56
CA LEU A 101 20.61 4.92 9.84
C LEU A 101 21.17 3.83 10.78
N ALA A 102 21.54 4.17 12.01
CA ALA A 102 21.93 3.20 13.03
C ALA A 102 20.74 2.33 13.47
N GLU A 103 19.54 2.91 13.64
CA GLU A 103 18.31 2.19 13.92
C GLU A 103 18.03 1.10 12.86
N LEU A 104 18.14 1.42 11.56
CA LEU A 104 17.96 0.46 10.47
C LEU A 104 18.95 -0.72 10.58
N ARG A 105 20.20 -0.48 11.00
CA ARG A 105 21.20 -1.55 11.21
C ARG A 105 20.82 -2.46 12.38
N THR A 106 20.20 -1.90 13.42
CA THR A 106 19.70 -2.69 14.56
C THR A 106 18.53 -3.58 14.14
N ILE A 107 17.63 -3.08 13.32
CA ILE A 107 16.48 -3.83 12.80
C ILE A 107 16.94 -5.08 12.02
N LYS A 108 18.04 -5.00 11.26
CA LYS A 108 18.62 -6.14 10.53
C LYS A 108 18.88 -7.35 11.42
N GLN A 109 19.16 -7.17 12.71
CA GLN A 109 19.48 -8.26 13.64
C GLN A 109 18.24 -9.07 14.06
N VAL A 110 17.04 -8.52 13.89
CA VAL A 110 15.79 -9.13 14.34
C VAL A 110 14.87 -9.55 13.20
N VAL A 111 15.04 -9.00 11.99
CA VAL A 111 14.26 -9.39 10.81
C VAL A 111 14.87 -10.63 10.16
N GLY A 112 14.00 -11.46 9.59
CA GLY A 112 14.44 -12.63 8.81
C GLY A 112 14.85 -12.26 7.37
N ASN A 113 15.21 -13.29 6.60
CA ASN A 113 15.72 -13.14 5.25
C ASN A 113 14.74 -12.54 4.25
N ARG A 114 13.43 -12.68 4.47
CA ARG A 114 12.39 -12.11 3.62
C ARG A 114 11.94 -10.76 4.19
N TRP A 115 12.60 -9.71 3.78
CA TRP A 115 12.38 -8.37 4.33
C TRP A 115 12.21 -7.32 3.23
N VAL A 116 11.23 -6.44 3.41
CA VAL A 116 11.01 -5.23 2.63
C VAL A 116 11.04 -4.01 3.57
N LEU A 117 11.76 -2.98 3.16
CA LEU A 117 11.93 -1.72 3.87
C LEU A 117 11.44 -0.60 2.95
N LEU A 118 10.45 0.18 3.38
CA LEU A 118 9.82 1.19 2.52
C LEU A 118 9.35 2.42 3.31
N GLY A 119 9.23 3.53 2.60
CA GLY A 119 8.69 4.79 3.12
C GLY A 119 9.50 6.00 2.74
N ASP A 120 9.27 7.10 3.45
CA ASP A 120 10.04 8.33 3.34
C ASP A 120 11.32 8.24 4.19
N PHE A 121 12.45 8.22 3.53
CA PHE A 121 13.76 8.20 4.21
C PHE A 121 14.27 9.60 4.53
N ASN A 122 13.70 10.64 3.93
CA ASN A 122 14.21 12.01 4.00
C ASN A 122 15.71 12.15 3.63
N ILE A 123 16.25 11.15 2.92
CA ILE A 123 17.65 11.06 2.49
C ILE A 123 17.67 10.62 1.02
N ILE A 124 18.49 11.30 0.20
CA ILE A 124 18.72 10.91 -1.19
C ILE A 124 19.90 9.94 -1.29
N LEU A 125 19.84 9.00 -2.25
CA LEU A 125 20.94 8.06 -2.52
C LEU A 125 21.98 8.65 -3.46
N ASP A 126 21.53 9.34 -4.50
CA ASP A 126 22.37 9.86 -5.57
C ASP A 126 22.08 11.33 -5.87
N ALA A 127 23.02 12.03 -6.50
CA ALA A 127 22.83 13.42 -6.92
C ALA A 127 21.61 13.56 -7.86
N ALA A 128 21.38 12.56 -8.72
CA ALA A 128 20.24 12.54 -9.64
C ALA A 128 18.87 12.45 -8.97
N ASP A 129 18.82 12.15 -7.66
CA ASP A 129 17.60 12.12 -6.86
C ASP A 129 17.11 13.50 -6.42
N LYS A 130 17.83 14.55 -6.77
CA LYS A 130 17.47 15.94 -6.45
C LYS A 130 17.57 16.82 -7.70
N SER A 131 16.68 17.79 -7.82
CA SER A 131 16.60 18.70 -8.97
C SER A 131 17.65 19.82 -8.95
N ASN A 132 18.37 19.99 -7.81
CA ASN A 132 19.41 21.02 -7.67
C ASN A 132 20.69 20.47 -7.01
N ASP A 133 21.77 21.24 -7.05
CA ASP A 133 23.09 20.81 -6.58
C ASP A 133 23.36 21.00 -5.07
N ASN A 134 22.34 21.37 -4.28
CA ASN A 134 22.47 21.45 -2.83
C ASN A 134 22.43 20.05 -2.21
N LEU A 135 23.57 19.37 -2.19
CA LEU A 135 23.72 17.95 -1.85
C LEU A 135 24.52 17.76 -0.56
N ASN A 136 23.99 16.96 0.37
CA ASN A 136 24.77 16.45 1.49
C ASN A 136 25.46 15.12 1.10
N ARG A 137 26.61 15.22 0.44
CA ARG A 137 27.36 14.05 -0.09
C ARG A 137 27.76 13.05 0.99
N ARG A 138 28.06 13.52 2.22
CA ARG A 138 28.40 12.65 3.34
C ARG A 138 27.21 11.79 3.72
N LEU A 139 26.04 12.40 3.90
CA LEU A 139 24.83 11.66 4.28
C LEU A 139 24.37 10.69 3.16
N MET A 140 24.52 11.08 1.90
CA MET A 140 24.28 10.19 0.76
C MET A 140 25.19 8.94 0.81
N SER A 141 26.47 9.13 1.12
CA SER A 141 27.43 8.02 1.27
C SER A 141 27.07 7.11 2.44
N GLU A 142 26.73 7.69 3.59
CA GLU A 142 26.30 6.92 4.77
C GLU A 142 25.02 6.12 4.50
N PHE A 143 24.07 6.69 3.79
CA PHE A 143 22.85 5.99 3.42
C PHE A 143 23.15 4.81 2.47
N ARG A 144 23.95 5.02 1.42
CA ARG A 144 24.38 3.91 0.53
C ARG A 144 25.10 2.81 1.28
N ASN A 145 26.04 3.18 2.17
CA ASN A 145 26.77 2.22 3.00
C ASN A 145 25.81 1.42 3.90
N THR A 146 24.78 2.09 4.44
CA THR A 146 23.77 1.42 5.26
C THR A 146 22.94 0.45 4.42
N ILE A 147 22.42 0.84 3.27
CA ILE A 147 21.66 -0.05 2.37
C ILE A 147 22.50 -1.26 1.94
N ASN A 148 23.79 -1.05 1.62
CA ASN A 148 24.71 -2.14 1.30
C ASN A 148 24.95 -3.07 2.49
N TYR A 149 25.15 -2.54 3.69
CA TYR A 149 25.28 -3.33 4.93
C TYR A 149 24.05 -4.18 5.21
N LEU A 150 22.85 -3.63 4.92
CA LEU A 150 21.58 -4.34 5.07
C LEU A 150 21.34 -5.38 3.97
N GLU A 151 22.20 -5.45 2.94
CA GLU A 151 22.09 -6.34 1.78
C GLU A 151 20.78 -6.15 1.01
N LEU A 152 20.28 -4.92 0.99
CA LEU A 152 19.03 -4.57 0.35
C LEU A 152 19.25 -4.12 -1.10
N LYS A 153 18.30 -4.47 -1.96
CA LYS A 153 18.20 -3.99 -3.34
C LYS A 153 17.01 -3.06 -3.48
N GLU A 154 17.22 -1.96 -4.15
CA GLU A 154 16.14 -1.03 -4.44
C GLU A 154 15.15 -1.62 -5.43
N ILE A 155 13.85 -1.47 -5.15
CA ILE A 155 12.78 -1.79 -6.09
C ILE A 155 12.62 -0.59 -7.03
N SER A 156 12.72 -0.86 -8.33
CA SER A 156 12.69 0.19 -9.36
C SER A 156 11.41 1.02 -9.29
N LEU A 157 11.56 2.33 -9.23
CA LEU A 157 10.46 3.29 -9.31
C LEU A 157 10.08 3.52 -10.77
N THR A 158 8.79 3.55 -11.04
CA THR A 158 8.20 3.89 -12.33
C THR A 158 7.15 4.99 -12.17
N GLY A 159 6.82 5.67 -13.26
CA GLY A 159 5.85 6.75 -13.27
C GLY A 159 6.51 8.12 -13.15
N ARG A 160 7.10 8.45 -12.04
CA ARG A 160 7.77 9.74 -11.78
C ARG A 160 9.22 9.53 -11.37
N LYS A 161 10.07 10.50 -11.67
CA LYS A 161 11.48 10.51 -11.22
C LYS A 161 11.59 10.90 -9.74
N PHE A 162 10.84 11.91 -9.32
CA PHE A 162 10.83 12.46 -7.97
C PHE A 162 9.55 12.06 -7.24
N THR A 163 9.64 11.91 -5.93
CA THR A 163 8.52 11.48 -5.08
C THR A 163 8.01 12.59 -4.18
N TRP A 164 8.78 13.64 -3.99
CA TRP A 164 8.45 14.85 -3.25
C TRP A 164 8.82 16.11 -4.04
N SER A 165 8.01 17.14 -3.91
CA SER A 165 8.26 18.44 -4.55
C SER A 165 7.69 19.60 -3.75
N ASN A 166 8.41 20.73 -3.80
CA ASN A 166 7.90 22.05 -3.44
C ASN A 166 8.17 23.01 -4.59
N ASP A 167 7.89 24.32 -4.41
CA ASP A 167 8.01 25.34 -5.44
C ASP A 167 9.41 25.44 -6.08
N THR A 168 10.48 24.99 -5.40
CA THR A 168 11.86 25.19 -5.83
C THR A 168 12.67 23.92 -6.00
N THR A 169 12.22 22.83 -5.43
CA THR A 169 13.03 21.60 -5.32
C THR A 169 12.16 20.38 -5.47
N GLN A 170 12.69 19.42 -6.22
CA GLN A 170 12.10 18.08 -6.33
C GLN A 170 13.12 17.05 -5.84
N THR A 171 12.66 16.04 -5.09
CA THR A 171 13.53 14.98 -4.54
C THR A 171 12.88 13.61 -4.61
N ARG A 172 13.72 12.58 -4.71
CA ARG A 172 13.32 11.18 -4.56
C ARG A 172 13.77 10.69 -3.19
N ILE A 173 12.90 10.80 -2.20
CA ILE A 173 13.13 10.43 -0.80
C ILE A 173 12.26 9.25 -0.36
N ASP A 174 11.16 9.01 -1.03
CA ASP A 174 10.30 7.86 -0.80
C ASP A 174 10.79 6.68 -1.64
N ARG A 175 11.11 5.55 -0.99
CA ARG A 175 11.75 4.40 -1.62
C ARG A 175 11.23 3.10 -1.07
N ALA A 176 11.48 2.02 -1.80
CA ALA A 176 11.30 0.65 -1.33
C ALA A 176 12.55 -0.16 -1.64
N PHE A 177 13.03 -0.88 -0.64
CA PHE A 177 14.15 -1.81 -0.73
C PHE A 177 13.70 -3.19 -0.29
N CYS A 178 14.33 -4.24 -0.81
CA CYS A 178 14.04 -5.60 -0.37
C CYS A 178 15.28 -6.49 -0.38
N THR A 179 15.23 -7.54 0.41
CA THR A 179 16.22 -8.63 0.33
C THR A 179 16.01 -9.48 -0.93
N VAL A 180 17.02 -10.23 -1.31
CA VAL A 180 16.95 -11.16 -2.45
C VAL A 180 15.84 -12.19 -2.22
N ASP A 181 15.75 -12.76 -1.02
CA ASP A 181 14.75 -13.78 -0.67
C ASP A 181 13.30 -13.25 -0.77
N TRP A 182 13.09 -11.99 -0.38
CA TRP A 182 11.79 -11.35 -0.59
C TRP A 182 11.50 -11.15 -2.09
N LYS A 183 12.51 -10.71 -2.86
CA LYS A 183 12.38 -10.52 -4.31
C LYS A 183 12.10 -11.84 -5.04
N MET A 184 12.57 -12.98 -4.54
CA MET A 184 12.25 -14.29 -5.11
C MET A 184 10.78 -14.68 -4.92
N VAL A 185 10.12 -14.22 -3.85
CA VAL A 185 8.67 -14.42 -3.65
C VAL A 185 7.84 -13.53 -4.58
N LEU A 186 8.32 -12.31 -4.87
CA LEU A 186 7.67 -11.33 -5.74
C LEU A 186 8.63 -10.82 -6.84
N PRO A 187 9.04 -11.68 -7.78
CA PRO A 187 10.14 -11.40 -8.72
C PRO A 187 9.88 -10.19 -9.62
N ASN A 188 8.62 -9.96 -10.00
CA ASN A 188 8.20 -8.85 -10.88
C ASN A 188 7.67 -7.65 -10.09
N SER A 189 8.13 -7.47 -8.85
CA SER A 189 7.72 -6.32 -8.05
C SER A 189 8.28 -5.03 -8.63
N VAL A 190 7.40 -4.04 -8.75
CA VAL A 190 7.66 -2.68 -9.25
C VAL A 190 7.02 -1.68 -8.30
N LEU A 191 7.72 -0.60 -8.02
CA LEU A 191 7.20 0.53 -7.27
C LEU A 191 6.69 1.58 -8.27
N HIS A 192 5.43 1.96 -8.16
CA HIS A 192 4.83 2.95 -9.08
C HIS A 192 4.41 4.19 -8.31
N ALA A 193 4.90 5.35 -8.73
CA ALA A 193 4.47 6.64 -8.18
C ALA A 193 3.13 7.03 -8.79
N LEU A 194 2.15 7.31 -7.92
CA LEU A 194 0.82 7.77 -8.29
C LEU A 194 0.76 9.29 -8.20
N SER A 195 -0.15 9.91 -8.97
CA SER A 195 -0.44 11.34 -8.82
C SER A 195 -1.18 11.63 -7.52
N SER A 196 -0.86 12.76 -6.90
CA SER A 196 -1.57 13.33 -5.76
C SER A 196 -1.91 14.79 -6.04
N SER A 197 -3.12 15.20 -5.67
CA SER A 197 -3.55 16.60 -5.71
C SER A 197 -3.62 17.25 -4.32
N VAL A 198 -3.27 16.51 -3.26
CA VAL A 198 -3.47 16.93 -1.86
C VAL A 198 -2.22 16.82 -1.00
N SER A 199 -1.12 16.32 -1.55
CA SER A 199 0.14 16.13 -0.84
C SER A 199 1.31 16.49 -1.73
N ASP A 200 2.36 17.08 -1.17
CA ASP A 200 3.67 17.29 -1.78
C ASP A 200 4.45 15.99 -2.02
N HIS A 201 4.01 14.88 -1.41
CA HIS A 201 4.50 13.53 -1.72
C HIS A 201 3.61 12.80 -2.73
N SER A 202 4.25 12.01 -3.60
CA SER A 202 3.55 11.07 -4.48
C SER A 202 3.27 9.76 -3.74
N PRO A 203 2.00 9.32 -3.67
CA PRO A 203 1.71 8.00 -3.11
C PRO A 203 2.38 6.89 -3.92
N LEU A 204 2.98 5.92 -3.25
CA LEU A 204 3.67 4.80 -3.89
C LEU A 204 2.83 3.53 -3.85
N LEU A 205 2.73 2.85 -4.97
CA LEU A 205 2.08 1.56 -5.10
C LEU A 205 3.13 0.49 -5.41
N LEU A 206 3.39 -0.38 -4.43
CA LEU A 206 4.21 -1.57 -4.64
C LEU A 206 3.33 -2.68 -5.22
N MET A 207 3.58 -3.00 -6.47
CA MET A 207 2.90 -4.09 -7.18
C MET A 207 3.84 -5.27 -7.35
N GLY A 208 3.33 -6.47 -7.19
CA GLY A 208 4.04 -7.69 -7.50
C GLY A 208 3.08 -8.73 -8.06
N THR A 209 3.52 -9.47 -9.06
CA THR A 209 2.82 -10.69 -9.46
C THR A 209 3.26 -11.80 -8.53
N SER A 210 2.47 -12.05 -7.47
CA SER A 210 2.68 -13.26 -6.68
C SER A 210 2.33 -14.48 -7.53
N VAL A 211 3.06 -15.55 -7.32
CA VAL A 211 2.68 -16.91 -7.81
C VAL A 211 1.37 -17.36 -7.15
N LEU A 212 0.89 -16.62 -6.16
CA LEU A 212 -0.38 -16.87 -5.47
C LEU A 212 -1.55 -16.54 -6.40
N ASN A 213 -2.36 -17.55 -6.69
CA ASN A 213 -3.61 -17.41 -7.43
C ASN A 213 -4.47 -16.34 -6.77
N THR A 214 -4.61 -15.18 -7.41
CA THR A 214 -5.54 -14.15 -6.96
C THR A 214 -6.95 -14.74 -6.99
N PHE A 215 -7.65 -14.64 -5.86
CA PHE A 215 -9.05 -15.07 -5.76
C PHE A 215 -9.88 -14.43 -6.88
N LYS A 216 -10.30 -15.24 -7.85
CA LYS A 216 -11.14 -14.80 -8.98
C LYS A 216 -12.64 -14.79 -8.65
N GLY A 217 -12.99 -14.86 -7.37
CA GLY A 217 -14.38 -14.90 -6.91
C GLY A 217 -15.15 -13.60 -7.16
N PHE A 218 -16.45 -13.66 -6.95
CA PHE A 218 -17.30 -12.49 -6.94
C PHE A 218 -17.04 -11.67 -5.68
N ARG A 219 -16.74 -10.38 -5.85
CA ARG A 219 -16.62 -9.42 -4.74
C ARG A 219 -17.74 -8.40 -4.85
N PHE A 220 -18.48 -8.25 -3.77
CA PHE A 220 -19.52 -7.25 -3.61
C PHE A 220 -18.90 -5.99 -2.98
N GLU A 221 -19.23 -4.82 -3.53
CA GLU A 221 -18.77 -3.55 -2.98
C GLU A 221 -19.91 -2.89 -2.19
N SER A 222 -19.63 -2.47 -0.96
CA SER A 222 -20.64 -1.98 0.00
C SER A 222 -21.43 -0.77 -0.48
N PHE A 223 -20.88 0.04 -1.38
CA PHE A 223 -21.56 1.22 -1.96
C PHE A 223 -22.52 0.89 -3.12
N TRP A 224 -22.52 -0.34 -3.66
CA TRP A 224 -23.39 -0.70 -4.80
C TRP A 224 -24.88 -0.47 -4.56
N PRO A 225 -25.43 -0.73 -3.34
CA PRO A 225 -26.83 -0.47 -3.07
C PRO A 225 -27.27 0.98 -3.26
N SER A 226 -26.36 1.96 -3.12
CA SER A 226 -26.64 3.39 -3.32
C SER A 226 -26.64 3.83 -4.80
N ILE A 227 -26.19 2.95 -5.71
CA ILE A 227 -26.15 3.26 -7.14
C ILE A 227 -27.51 2.95 -7.80
N PRO A 228 -28.01 3.85 -8.68
CA PRO A 228 -29.26 3.62 -9.40
C PRO A 228 -29.30 2.28 -10.14
N ARG A 229 -30.48 1.65 -10.15
CA ARG A 229 -30.77 0.36 -10.80
C ARG A 229 -30.13 -0.87 -10.16
N PHE A 230 -29.40 -0.74 -9.03
CA PHE A 230 -28.83 -1.89 -8.32
C PHE A 230 -29.92 -2.88 -7.89
N GLN A 231 -30.97 -2.39 -7.21
CA GLN A 231 -32.06 -3.23 -6.72
C GLN A 231 -32.80 -3.96 -7.84
N GLU A 232 -33.06 -3.28 -8.96
CA GLU A 232 -33.69 -3.88 -10.13
C GLU A 232 -32.88 -5.06 -10.68
N VAL A 233 -31.54 -4.89 -10.76
CA VAL A 233 -30.65 -5.95 -11.25
C VAL A 233 -30.63 -7.15 -10.32
N VAL A 234 -30.61 -6.91 -9.01
CA VAL A 234 -30.65 -7.98 -8.00
C VAL A 234 -32.00 -8.71 -8.08
N GLN A 235 -33.10 -7.97 -8.06
CA GLN A 235 -34.45 -8.53 -8.06
C GLN A 235 -34.71 -9.36 -9.31
N HIS A 236 -34.41 -8.82 -10.49
CA HIS A 236 -34.57 -9.54 -11.75
C HIS A 236 -33.75 -10.84 -11.79
N ALA A 237 -32.50 -10.79 -11.33
CA ALA A 237 -31.64 -11.98 -11.30
C ALA A 237 -32.05 -13.00 -10.23
N TRP A 238 -32.68 -12.55 -9.14
CA TRP A 238 -33.12 -13.41 -8.03
C TRP A 238 -34.46 -14.06 -8.28
N ASP A 239 -35.42 -13.33 -8.86
CA ASP A 239 -36.82 -13.78 -9.03
C ASP A 239 -37.02 -14.69 -10.24
N ASP A 240 -36.07 -14.72 -11.15
CA ASP A 240 -36.12 -15.61 -12.31
C ASP A 240 -36.19 -17.08 -11.85
N GLN A 241 -37.07 -17.87 -12.47
CA GLN A 241 -37.42 -19.22 -12.00
C GLN A 241 -36.24 -20.19 -12.08
N VAL A 242 -36.13 -21.04 -11.06
CA VAL A 242 -35.12 -22.11 -10.97
C VAL A 242 -35.84 -23.43 -10.69
N ASN A 243 -35.93 -24.31 -11.70
CA ASN A 243 -36.67 -25.58 -11.65
C ASN A 243 -35.78 -26.72 -11.14
N PHE A 244 -35.38 -26.68 -9.85
CA PHE A 244 -34.67 -27.76 -9.18
C PHE A 244 -35.36 -28.10 -7.85
N PHE A 245 -35.49 -29.39 -7.54
CA PHE A 245 -36.10 -29.86 -6.29
C PHE A 245 -35.24 -29.59 -5.05
N ASN A 246 -33.90 -29.64 -5.18
CA ASN A 246 -32.99 -29.42 -4.07
C ASN A 246 -32.89 -27.92 -3.72
N PRO A 247 -33.26 -27.52 -2.49
CA PRO A 247 -33.29 -26.11 -2.07
C PRO A 247 -31.89 -25.48 -2.03
N PHE A 248 -30.86 -26.24 -1.65
CA PHE A 248 -29.48 -25.76 -1.63
C PHE A 248 -28.96 -25.49 -3.04
N LEU A 249 -29.28 -26.35 -4.01
CA LEU A 249 -28.91 -26.14 -5.41
C LEU A 249 -29.63 -24.94 -6.00
N ARG A 250 -30.91 -24.76 -5.68
CA ARG A 250 -31.69 -23.56 -6.07
C ARG A 250 -31.04 -22.29 -5.56
N LEU A 251 -30.66 -22.27 -4.30
CA LEU A 251 -30.01 -21.13 -3.66
C LEU A 251 -28.64 -20.82 -4.30
N HIS A 252 -27.82 -21.85 -4.51
CA HIS A 252 -26.53 -21.73 -5.19
C HIS A 252 -26.67 -21.13 -6.61
N ILE A 253 -27.64 -21.59 -7.39
CA ILE A 253 -27.92 -21.08 -8.74
C ILE A 253 -28.35 -19.61 -8.67
N LYS A 254 -29.25 -19.23 -7.74
CA LYS A 254 -29.67 -17.85 -7.54
C LYS A 254 -28.49 -16.93 -7.20
N PHE A 255 -27.65 -17.30 -6.25
CA PHE A 255 -26.45 -16.53 -5.92
C PHE A 255 -25.49 -16.39 -7.09
N THR A 256 -25.20 -17.49 -7.80
CA THR A 256 -24.29 -17.47 -8.95
C THR A 256 -24.80 -16.56 -10.07
N ARG A 257 -26.10 -16.59 -10.34
CA ARG A 257 -26.77 -15.77 -11.35
C ARG A 257 -26.77 -14.30 -10.95
N THR A 258 -27.11 -13.99 -9.70
CA THR A 258 -27.07 -12.62 -9.15
C THR A 258 -25.65 -12.06 -9.20
N ALA A 259 -24.66 -12.82 -8.81
CA ALA A 259 -23.25 -12.41 -8.90
C ALA A 259 -22.83 -12.12 -10.36
N LYS A 260 -23.28 -12.92 -11.32
CA LYS A 260 -23.01 -12.70 -12.75
C LYS A 260 -23.69 -11.44 -13.28
N ALA A 261 -24.96 -11.22 -12.91
CA ALA A 261 -25.72 -10.03 -13.28
C ALA A 261 -25.08 -8.75 -12.70
N LEU A 262 -24.71 -8.77 -11.45
CA LEU A 262 -24.05 -7.65 -10.77
C LEU A 262 -22.66 -7.35 -11.37
N ARG A 263 -21.85 -8.36 -11.73
CA ARG A 263 -20.59 -8.13 -12.45
C ARG A 263 -20.80 -7.39 -13.77
N LYS A 264 -21.83 -7.83 -14.55
CA LYS A 264 -22.15 -7.19 -15.84
C LYS A 264 -22.64 -5.77 -15.68
N TRP A 265 -23.52 -5.53 -14.70
CA TRP A 265 -24.04 -4.21 -14.37
C TRP A 265 -22.90 -3.29 -13.86
N ALA A 266 -22.08 -3.73 -12.91
CA ALA A 266 -20.98 -2.95 -12.38
C ALA A 266 -19.97 -2.57 -13.47
N LYS A 267 -19.64 -3.49 -14.38
CA LYS A 267 -18.75 -3.19 -15.51
C LYS A 267 -19.33 -2.09 -16.43
N LYS A 268 -20.65 -2.08 -16.63
CA LYS A 268 -21.33 -1.08 -17.49
C LYS A 268 -21.50 0.25 -16.78
N THR A 269 -21.86 0.24 -15.49
CA THR A 269 -22.25 1.46 -14.75
C THR A 269 -21.06 2.14 -14.09
N ILE A 270 -20.12 1.35 -13.54
CA ILE A 270 -18.98 1.84 -12.76
C ILE A 270 -17.69 1.86 -13.61
N GLY A 271 -17.58 0.96 -14.59
CA GLY A 271 -16.39 0.84 -15.43
C GLY A 271 -16.04 2.12 -16.18
N ASN A 272 -17.02 2.88 -16.65
CA ASN A 272 -16.81 4.18 -17.32
C ASN A 272 -16.30 5.25 -16.35
N ASN A 273 -16.80 5.29 -15.13
CA ASN A 273 -16.30 6.23 -14.09
C ASN A 273 -14.86 5.94 -13.71
N LYS A 274 -14.48 4.67 -13.70
CA LYS A 274 -13.11 4.23 -13.44
C LYS A 274 -12.14 4.67 -14.55
N LEU A 275 -12.56 4.59 -15.81
CA LEU A 275 -11.82 5.09 -16.97
C LEU A 275 -11.67 6.62 -16.93
N LEU A 276 -12.74 7.35 -16.61
CA LEU A 276 -12.71 8.80 -16.46
C LEU A 276 -11.80 9.26 -15.31
N LEU A 277 -11.85 8.57 -14.18
CA LEU A 277 -10.95 8.84 -13.06
C LEU A 277 -9.48 8.54 -13.41
N CYS A 278 -9.24 7.45 -14.14
CA CYS A 278 -7.89 7.11 -14.62
C CYS A 278 -7.37 8.17 -15.59
N ALA A 279 -8.20 8.62 -16.53
CA ALA A 279 -7.85 9.68 -17.47
C ALA A 279 -7.61 11.02 -16.77
N ALA A 280 -8.45 11.40 -15.79
CA ALA A 280 -8.26 12.59 -14.99
C ALA A 280 -6.93 12.54 -14.19
N ARG A 281 -6.60 11.40 -13.58
CA ARG A 281 -5.31 11.20 -12.88
C ARG A 281 -4.13 11.29 -13.83
N GLN A 282 -4.23 10.75 -15.05
CA GLN A 282 -3.18 10.89 -16.06
C GLN A 282 -2.99 12.34 -16.50
N LEU A 283 -4.08 13.10 -16.68
CA LEU A 283 -4.01 14.53 -16.99
C LEU A 283 -3.33 15.31 -15.86
N VAL A 284 -3.68 15.06 -14.60
CA VAL A 284 -2.98 15.67 -13.45
C VAL A 284 -1.49 15.30 -13.47
N THR A 285 -1.15 14.03 -13.75
CA THR A 285 0.26 13.60 -13.85
C THR A 285 1.04 14.32 -14.96
N ILE A 286 0.37 14.66 -16.08
CA ILE A 286 0.97 15.39 -17.21
C ILE A 286 1.11 16.88 -16.90
N LEU A 287 0.16 17.46 -16.17
CA LEU A 287 0.14 18.88 -15.83
C LEU A 287 1.05 19.23 -14.65
N ASP A 288 1.39 18.27 -13.80
CA ASP A 288 2.30 18.38 -12.65
C ASP A 288 3.80 18.18 -13.05
N VAL A 289 4.14 18.16 -14.33
CA VAL A 289 5.50 18.10 -14.88
C VAL A 289 5.90 19.52 -15.32
#